data_15d847d9809ac49c6a1f90fc989f69b3
#
_entry.id   15d847d9809ac49c6a1f90fc989f69b3
#
_cell.length_a   1.000
_cell.length_b   1.000
_cell.length_c   1.000
_cell.angle_alpha   90.00
_cell.angle_beta   90.00
_cell.angle_gamma   90.00
#
_symmetry.space_group_name_H-M   'P 1'
#
loop_
_entity.id
_entity.type
_entity.pdbx_description
1 polymer ?
#
loop_
_entity_poly.entity_id
_entity_poly.type
_entity_poly.pdbx_seq_one_letter_code
_entity_poly.pdbx_strand_id
1 'polypeptide(L)'
;VRRGLVVAIDGPAASGKGTLARNLAAKFGLAHLDTGRLYRATALRVLAAGGDPADPETAAAAARGLDPALLDDPRLRDEAVGRAASVVAAIPAVRAALLAFQRRFAGQPQGAVLDGRDIGTVVCPDADVKLFVTASREERARRRAKELRENGAPAIYEAVLRDIEERDARDSGRRDAPLLAAPDAVIIDSTGLDPDQVLEQASRLVTRALAARP
;
A
#
# COMPACT_ATOMS: atom_id res chain seq x y z
N VAL A 1 15.19 12.87 21.21
CA VAL A 1 14.78 13.28 19.85
C VAL A 1 13.32 12.87 19.69
N ARG A 2 12.41 13.82 19.43
CA ARG A 2 10.99 13.51 19.18
C ARG A 2 10.85 12.63 17.94
N ARG A 3 10.09 11.55 18.04
CA ARG A 3 9.67 10.75 16.89
C ARG A 3 8.90 11.64 15.90
N GLY A 4 9.21 11.55 14.62
CA GLY A 4 8.43 12.22 13.56
C GLY A 4 6.96 11.77 13.56
N LEU A 5 6.07 12.53 12.94
CA LEU A 5 4.66 12.15 12.76
C LEU A 5 4.57 10.91 11.85
N VAL A 6 3.78 9.91 12.25
CA VAL A 6 3.52 8.72 11.45
C VAL A 6 2.06 8.67 11.03
N VAL A 7 1.84 8.64 9.72
CA VAL A 7 0.51 8.48 9.12
C VAL A 7 0.43 7.12 8.44
N ALA A 8 -0.48 6.29 8.90
CA ALA A 8 -0.78 4.97 8.31
C ALA A 8 -2.01 5.08 7.41
N ILE A 9 -1.91 4.63 6.16
CA ILE A 9 -3.01 4.65 5.20
C ILE A 9 -3.22 3.25 4.65
N ASP A 10 -4.31 2.62 5.03
CA ASP A 10 -4.68 1.30 4.55
C ASP A 10 -5.90 1.35 3.61
N GLY A 11 -6.12 0.29 2.89
CA GLY A 11 -7.28 0.16 2.02
C GLY A 11 -7.04 -0.78 0.83
N PRO A 12 -8.11 -1.17 0.12
CA PRO A 12 -8.03 -2.10 -1.00
C PRO A 12 -7.29 -1.51 -2.21
N ALA A 13 -7.06 -2.35 -3.21
CA ALA A 13 -6.45 -1.92 -4.48
C ALA A 13 -7.33 -0.86 -5.17
N ALA A 14 -6.69 0.12 -5.83
CA ALA A 14 -7.35 1.19 -6.58
C ALA A 14 -8.31 2.09 -5.77
N SER A 15 -8.23 2.09 -4.43
CA SER A 15 -9.01 2.99 -3.56
C SER A 15 -8.55 4.46 -3.57
N GLY A 16 -7.44 4.78 -4.25
CA GLY A 16 -6.86 6.13 -4.25
C GLY A 16 -5.86 6.40 -3.13
N LYS A 17 -5.63 5.46 -2.21
CA LYS A 17 -4.73 5.64 -1.05
C LYS A 17 -3.31 6.06 -1.41
N GLY A 18 -2.70 5.50 -2.47
CA GLY A 18 -1.33 5.87 -2.88
C GLY A 18 -1.23 7.30 -3.39
N THR A 19 -2.24 7.82 -4.07
CA THR A 19 -2.33 9.23 -4.47
C THR A 19 -2.47 10.12 -3.24
N LEU A 20 -3.37 9.74 -2.31
CA LEU A 20 -3.54 10.44 -1.04
C LEU A 20 -2.23 10.47 -0.24
N ALA A 21 -1.55 9.33 -0.11
CA ALA A 21 -0.31 9.21 0.64
C ALA A 21 0.80 10.14 0.12
N ARG A 22 1.01 10.14 -1.20
CA ARG A 22 1.98 11.06 -1.84
C ARG A 22 1.63 12.53 -1.61
N ASN A 23 0.36 12.88 -1.79
CA ASN A 23 -0.09 14.27 -1.64
C ASN A 23 0.00 14.74 -0.19
N LEU A 24 -0.35 13.89 0.79
CA LEU A 24 -0.17 14.19 2.22
C LEU A 24 1.31 14.35 2.57
N ALA A 25 2.16 13.43 2.12
CA ALA A 25 3.59 13.50 2.37
C ALA A 25 4.19 14.80 1.82
N ALA A 26 3.87 15.16 0.59
CA ALA A 26 4.31 16.42 -0.03
C ALA A 26 3.80 17.63 0.74
N LYS A 27 2.50 17.65 1.11
CA LYS A 27 1.87 18.79 1.81
C LYS A 27 2.45 19.04 3.20
N PHE A 28 2.82 18.00 3.94
CA PHE A 28 3.30 18.09 5.31
C PHE A 28 4.81 17.90 5.46
N GLY A 29 5.55 17.77 4.36
CA GLY A 29 7.01 17.57 4.37
C GLY A 29 7.45 16.23 4.98
N LEU A 30 6.61 15.19 4.85
CA LEU A 30 6.85 13.86 5.38
C LEU A 30 7.50 12.94 4.32
N ALA A 31 8.25 11.94 4.76
CA ALA A 31 8.70 10.88 3.87
C ALA A 31 7.51 10.00 3.44
N HIS A 32 7.56 9.42 2.24
CA HIS A 32 6.50 8.53 1.73
C HIS A 32 7.04 7.15 1.39
N LEU A 33 6.34 6.10 1.84
CA LEU A 33 6.60 4.72 1.47
C LEU A 33 5.31 4.03 1.00
N ASP A 34 5.24 3.75 -0.30
CA ASP A 34 4.29 2.79 -0.86
C ASP A 34 4.81 1.37 -0.55
N THR A 35 4.27 0.75 0.50
CA THR A 35 4.72 -0.60 0.91
C THR A 35 4.37 -1.67 -0.12
N GLY A 36 3.38 -1.42 -0.97
CA GLY A 36 3.06 -2.30 -2.10
C GLY A 36 4.23 -2.46 -3.07
N ARG A 37 5.10 -1.45 -3.19
CA ARG A 37 6.32 -1.54 -4.02
C ARG A 37 7.33 -2.55 -3.48
N LEU A 38 7.41 -2.74 -2.16
CA LEU A 38 8.28 -3.76 -1.55
C LEU A 38 7.85 -5.16 -1.99
N TYR A 39 6.56 -5.46 -1.94
CA TYR A 39 6.03 -6.74 -2.40
C TYR A 39 6.14 -6.91 -3.92
N ARG A 40 5.97 -5.84 -4.69
CA ARG A 40 6.20 -5.85 -6.15
C ARG A 40 7.67 -6.10 -6.48
N ALA A 41 8.60 -5.46 -5.80
CA ALA A 41 10.04 -5.67 -6.00
C ALA A 41 10.46 -7.10 -5.61
N THR A 42 9.89 -7.65 -4.52
CA THR A 42 10.07 -9.06 -4.15
C THR A 42 9.56 -9.98 -5.26
N ALA A 43 8.35 -9.76 -5.75
CA ALA A 43 7.76 -10.54 -6.83
C ALA A 43 8.56 -10.44 -8.13
N LEU A 44 9.01 -9.25 -8.50
CA LEU A 44 9.86 -9.03 -9.68
C LEU A 44 11.16 -9.85 -9.61
N ARG A 45 11.80 -9.90 -8.43
CA ARG A 45 13.00 -10.72 -8.22
C ARG A 45 12.74 -12.20 -8.40
N VAL A 46 11.63 -12.69 -7.85
CA VAL A 46 11.23 -14.11 -8.01
C VAL A 46 11.01 -14.43 -9.49
N LEU A 47 10.21 -13.60 -10.18
CA LEU A 47 9.90 -13.81 -11.60
C LEU A 47 11.15 -13.69 -12.49
N ALA A 48 12.04 -12.73 -12.24
CA ALA A 48 13.28 -12.56 -12.99
C ALA A 48 14.24 -13.74 -12.83
N ALA A 49 14.16 -14.44 -11.70
CA ALA A 49 14.92 -15.68 -11.47
C ALA A 49 14.22 -16.94 -12.02
N GLY A 50 13.06 -16.79 -12.68
CA GLY A 50 12.26 -17.93 -13.16
C GLY A 50 11.59 -18.74 -12.04
N GLY A 51 11.50 -18.19 -10.83
CA GLY A 51 10.90 -18.84 -9.66
C GLY A 51 9.37 -18.72 -9.60
N ASP A 52 8.77 -19.53 -8.73
CA ASP A 52 7.33 -19.48 -8.45
C ASP A 52 7.07 -18.48 -7.29
N PRO A 53 6.26 -17.41 -7.51
CA PRO A 53 5.85 -16.50 -6.45
C PRO A 53 5.11 -17.17 -5.29
N ALA A 54 4.54 -18.36 -5.48
CA ALA A 54 3.84 -19.09 -4.44
C ALA A 54 4.79 -19.96 -3.59
N ASP A 55 6.05 -20.16 -4.01
CA ASP A 55 7.04 -20.86 -3.20
C ASP A 55 7.55 -20.01 -2.04
N PRO A 56 7.27 -20.40 -0.77
CA PRO A 56 7.60 -19.59 0.39
C PRO A 56 9.09 -19.34 0.59
N GLU A 57 9.94 -20.32 0.26
CA GLU A 57 11.38 -20.20 0.47
C GLU A 57 12.01 -19.24 -0.52
N THR A 58 11.70 -19.38 -1.81
CA THR A 58 12.16 -18.49 -2.87
C THR A 58 11.68 -17.06 -2.65
N ALA A 59 10.40 -16.88 -2.32
CA ALA A 59 9.84 -15.58 -2.08
C ALA A 59 10.45 -14.90 -0.83
N ALA A 60 10.64 -15.64 0.26
CA ALA A 60 11.26 -15.11 1.47
C ALA A 60 12.75 -14.77 1.25
N ALA A 61 13.49 -15.56 0.49
CA ALA A 61 14.87 -15.26 0.14
C ALA A 61 14.97 -13.99 -0.71
N ALA A 62 14.06 -13.83 -1.69
CA ALA A 62 13.96 -12.62 -2.50
C ALA A 62 13.65 -11.37 -1.64
N ALA A 63 12.77 -11.50 -0.64
CA ALA A 63 12.42 -10.41 0.27
C ALA A 63 13.58 -10.01 1.19
N ARG A 64 14.31 -10.98 1.78
CA ARG A 64 15.47 -10.71 2.63
C ARG A 64 16.60 -10.00 1.92
N GLY A 65 16.83 -10.33 0.66
CA GLY A 65 17.87 -9.73 -0.17
C GLY A 65 17.39 -8.52 -0.99
N LEU A 66 16.26 -7.91 -0.63
CA LEU A 66 15.71 -6.78 -1.40
C LEU A 66 16.62 -5.55 -1.34
N ASP A 67 17.08 -5.12 -2.52
CA ASP A 67 17.75 -3.84 -2.67
C ASP A 67 16.71 -2.72 -2.77
N PRO A 68 16.77 -1.68 -1.90
CA PRO A 68 15.87 -0.54 -1.98
C PRO A 68 15.89 0.20 -3.32
N ALA A 69 16.98 0.16 -4.08
CA ALA A 69 17.06 0.76 -5.41
C ALA A 69 16.05 0.15 -6.40
N LEU A 70 15.62 -1.09 -6.19
CA LEU A 70 14.58 -1.72 -7.00
C LEU A 70 13.19 -1.10 -6.81
N LEU A 71 12.98 -0.30 -5.78
CA LEU A 71 11.69 0.35 -5.56
C LEU A 71 11.36 1.39 -6.65
N ASP A 72 12.35 1.83 -7.41
CA ASP A 72 12.16 2.77 -8.53
C ASP A 72 12.15 2.09 -9.90
N ASP A 73 12.23 0.75 -9.95
CA ASP A 73 12.19 -0.01 -11.21
C ASP A 73 10.82 0.17 -11.91
N PRO A 74 10.79 0.61 -13.18
CA PRO A 74 9.55 0.82 -13.92
C PRO A 74 8.72 -0.46 -14.10
N ARG A 75 9.37 -1.63 -14.12
CA ARG A 75 8.70 -2.95 -14.23
C ARG A 75 7.80 -3.27 -13.03
N LEU A 76 7.94 -2.57 -11.92
CA LEU A 76 7.01 -2.70 -10.79
C LEU A 76 5.56 -2.34 -11.15
N ARG A 77 5.35 -1.62 -12.26
CA ARG A 77 4.00 -1.27 -12.76
C ARG A 77 3.35 -2.37 -13.56
N ASP A 78 4.13 -3.36 -14.01
CA ASP A 78 3.64 -4.46 -14.82
C ASP A 78 2.53 -5.24 -14.10
N GLU A 79 1.52 -5.64 -14.85
CA GLU A 79 0.36 -6.33 -14.30
C GLU A 79 0.72 -7.72 -13.75
N ALA A 80 1.61 -8.44 -14.46
CA ALA A 80 2.13 -9.73 -14.00
C ALA A 80 2.85 -9.60 -12.65
N VAL A 81 3.68 -8.56 -12.47
CA VAL A 81 4.35 -8.24 -11.20
C VAL A 81 3.31 -7.87 -10.12
N GLY A 82 2.25 -7.15 -10.50
CA GLY A 82 1.18 -6.79 -9.58
C GLY A 82 0.38 -7.99 -9.07
N ARG A 83 0.12 -8.99 -9.93
CA ARG A 83 -0.52 -10.26 -9.54
C ARG A 83 0.40 -11.10 -8.64
N ALA A 84 1.65 -11.28 -9.04
CA ALA A 84 2.65 -11.99 -8.24
C ALA A 84 2.89 -11.34 -6.87
N ALA A 85 2.88 -10.00 -6.80
CA ALA A 85 3.00 -9.26 -5.54
C ALA A 85 1.88 -9.60 -4.54
N SER A 86 0.66 -9.81 -5.02
CA SER A 86 -0.47 -10.24 -4.16
C SER A 86 -0.27 -11.66 -3.62
N VAL A 87 0.40 -12.54 -4.38
CA VAL A 87 0.74 -13.90 -3.95
C VAL A 87 1.84 -13.87 -2.90
N VAL A 88 2.98 -13.25 -3.17
CA VAL A 88 4.09 -13.19 -2.20
C VAL A 88 3.70 -12.47 -0.92
N ALA A 89 2.78 -11.49 -0.99
CA ALA A 89 2.30 -10.75 0.19
C ALA A 89 1.44 -11.60 1.14
N ALA A 90 0.94 -12.76 0.71
CA ALA A 90 0.23 -13.72 1.55
C ALA A 90 1.18 -14.62 2.36
N ILE A 91 2.48 -14.64 2.03
CA ILE A 91 3.48 -15.50 2.67
C ILE A 91 4.00 -14.84 3.95
N PRO A 92 3.81 -15.44 5.14
CA PRO A 92 4.23 -14.85 6.43
C PRO A 92 5.73 -14.53 6.49
N ALA A 93 6.58 -15.40 5.95
CA ALA A 93 8.03 -15.21 5.94
C ALA A 93 8.48 -14.00 5.09
N VAL A 94 7.78 -13.69 3.99
CA VAL A 94 7.99 -12.48 3.18
C VAL A 94 7.63 -11.24 3.99
N ARG A 95 6.48 -11.26 4.66
CA ARG A 95 6.02 -10.15 5.49
C ARG A 95 6.99 -9.86 6.63
N ALA A 96 7.43 -10.91 7.34
CA ALA A 96 8.41 -10.80 8.41
C ALA A 96 9.74 -10.18 7.91
N ALA A 97 10.22 -10.59 6.73
CA ALA A 97 11.44 -10.06 6.14
C ALA A 97 11.35 -8.56 5.82
N LEU A 98 10.19 -8.07 5.39
CA LEU A 98 9.98 -6.68 5.00
C LEU A 98 9.59 -5.76 6.18
N LEU A 99 9.11 -6.32 7.30
CA LEU A 99 8.57 -5.56 8.44
C LEU A 99 9.60 -4.60 9.06
N ALA A 100 10.83 -5.07 9.27
CA ALA A 100 11.89 -4.27 9.88
C ALA A 100 12.24 -3.03 9.02
N PHE A 101 12.25 -3.18 7.70
CA PHE A 101 12.47 -2.05 6.78
C PHE A 101 11.35 -1.02 6.90
N GLN A 102 10.09 -1.45 6.86
CA GLN A 102 8.93 -0.56 6.96
C GLN A 102 8.92 0.21 8.28
N ARG A 103 9.22 -0.45 9.41
CA ARG A 103 9.28 0.19 10.73
C ARG A 103 10.44 1.18 10.84
N ARG A 104 11.62 0.86 10.31
CA ARG A 104 12.73 1.83 10.24
C ARG A 104 12.36 3.06 9.42
N PHE A 105 11.67 2.85 8.29
CA PHE A 105 11.20 3.97 7.46
C PHE A 105 10.21 4.85 8.22
N ALA A 106 9.26 4.27 8.95
CA ALA A 106 8.31 5.02 9.78
C ALA A 106 9.00 5.84 10.90
N GLY A 107 10.17 5.41 11.36
CA GLY A 107 10.95 6.10 12.39
C GLY A 107 11.79 7.29 11.91
N GLN A 108 11.63 7.76 10.69
CA GLN A 108 12.40 8.92 10.18
C GLN A 108 12.10 10.20 10.96
N PRO A 109 13.13 11.06 11.23
CA PRO A 109 12.98 12.25 12.06
C PRO A 109 11.94 13.26 11.52
N GLN A 110 11.85 13.42 10.19
CA GLN A 110 10.87 14.29 9.55
C GLN A 110 9.43 13.73 9.61
N GLY A 111 9.27 12.49 10.04
CA GLY A 111 8.01 11.75 9.99
C GLY A 111 7.78 11.04 8.66
N ALA A 112 6.75 10.22 8.61
CA ALA A 112 6.48 9.39 7.44
C ALA A 112 4.99 9.15 7.20
N VAL A 113 4.61 9.01 5.93
CA VAL A 113 3.34 8.44 5.47
C VAL A 113 3.64 7.10 4.85
N LEU A 114 3.02 6.05 5.36
CA LEU A 114 3.09 4.71 4.78
C LEU A 114 1.71 4.32 4.26
N ASP A 115 1.65 3.77 3.06
CA ASP A 115 0.41 3.21 2.56
C ASP A 115 0.53 1.72 2.22
N GLY A 116 -0.54 0.97 2.53
CA GLY A 116 -0.55 -0.48 2.38
C GLY A 116 -1.89 -1.14 2.61
N ARG A 117 -1.88 -2.22 3.41
CA ARG A 117 -3.05 -3.04 3.76
C ARG A 117 -3.21 -3.28 5.26
N ASP A 118 -2.12 -3.15 5.98
CA ASP A 118 -1.98 -3.51 7.40
C ASP A 118 -1.03 -2.56 8.13
N ILE A 119 -0.89 -1.34 7.61
CA ILE A 119 0.03 -0.36 8.19
C ILE A 119 -0.43 0.02 9.59
N GLY A 120 -1.70 0.39 9.75
CA GLY A 120 -2.26 0.79 11.04
C GLY A 120 -2.55 -0.36 12.00
N THR A 121 -2.53 -1.61 11.53
CA THR A 121 -2.82 -2.78 12.38
C THR A 121 -1.56 -3.55 12.79
N VAL A 122 -0.56 -3.65 11.91
CA VAL A 122 0.62 -4.52 12.10
C VAL A 122 1.94 -3.76 12.01
N VAL A 123 2.12 -2.94 10.98
CA VAL A 123 3.41 -2.27 10.72
C VAL A 123 3.64 -1.16 11.74
N CYS A 124 2.69 -0.25 11.88
CA CYS A 124 2.71 0.92 12.75
C CYS A 124 1.42 0.99 13.60
N PRO A 125 1.20 0.05 14.53
CA PRO A 125 -0.02 0.05 15.37
C PRO A 125 -0.13 1.30 16.24
N ASP A 126 0.99 1.99 16.48
CA ASP A 126 1.07 3.25 17.24
C ASP A 126 1.20 4.48 16.32
N ALA A 127 0.74 4.41 15.06
CA ALA A 127 0.72 5.56 14.17
C ALA A 127 -0.15 6.70 14.74
N ASP A 128 0.31 7.95 14.57
CA ASP A 128 -0.38 9.13 15.11
C ASP A 128 -1.71 9.40 14.38
N VAL A 129 -1.78 9.03 13.10
CA VAL A 129 -3.01 9.09 12.30
C VAL A 129 -3.16 7.79 11.54
N LYS A 130 -4.35 7.19 11.61
CA LYS A 130 -4.69 6.00 10.85
C LYS A 130 -5.90 6.27 9.98
N LEU A 131 -5.73 6.03 8.69
CA LEU A 131 -6.75 6.22 7.68
C LEU A 131 -7.02 4.88 6.99
N PHE A 132 -8.29 4.58 6.75
CA PHE A 132 -8.69 3.47 5.90
C PHE A 132 -9.47 4.02 4.71
N VAL A 133 -8.83 4.02 3.53
CA VAL A 133 -9.41 4.57 2.31
C VAL A 133 -10.06 3.46 1.51
N THR A 134 -11.36 3.58 1.29
CA THR A 134 -12.16 2.64 0.50
C THR A 134 -12.84 3.32 -0.69
N ALA A 135 -13.39 2.52 -1.58
CA ALA A 135 -14.33 2.92 -2.62
C ALA A 135 -15.11 1.68 -3.10
N SER A 136 -16.24 1.88 -3.75
CA SER A 136 -17.00 0.76 -4.34
C SER A 136 -16.13 -0.05 -5.32
N ARG A 137 -16.42 -1.33 -5.51
CA ARG A 137 -15.66 -2.21 -6.41
C ARG A 137 -15.70 -1.69 -7.84
N GLU A 138 -16.85 -1.21 -8.27
CA GLU A 138 -17.08 -0.65 -9.59
C GLU A 138 -16.25 0.60 -9.83
N GLU A 139 -16.18 1.49 -8.84
CA GLU A 139 -15.36 2.70 -8.93
C GLU A 139 -13.87 2.37 -8.99
N ARG A 140 -13.43 1.43 -8.17
CA ARG A 140 -12.04 0.96 -8.18
C ARG A 140 -11.67 0.28 -9.51
N ALA A 141 -12.60 -0.50 -10.09
CA ALA A 141 -12.41 -1.12 -11.40
C ALA A 141 -12.32 -0.06 -12.51
N ARG A 142 -13.17 0.99 -12.47
CA ARG A 142 -13.08 2.10 -13.44
C ARG A 142 -11.75 2.83 -13.35
N ARG A 143 -11.30 3.18 -12.12
CA ARG A 143 -9.99 3.84 -11.88
C ARG A 143 -8.85 2.98 -12.39
N ARG A 144 -8.86 1.69 -12.10
CA ARG A 144 -7.81 0.77 -12.55
C ARG A 144 -7.81 0.58 -14.06
N ALA A 145 -8.98 0.44 -14.68
CA ALA A 145 -9.09 0.33 -16.13
C ALA A 145 -8.59 1.60 -16.83
N LYS A 146 -8.88 2.78 -16.28
CA LYS A 146 -8.35 4.04 -16.76
C LYS A 146 -6.82 4.08 -16.68
N GLU A 147 -6.26 3.77 -15.51
CA GLU A 147 -4.80 3.72 -15.27
C GLU A 147 -4.10 2.78 -16.27
N LEU A 148 -4.65 1.59 -16.50
CA LEU A 148 -4.10 0.63 -17.46
C LEU A 148 -4.07 1.19 -18.88
N ARG A 149 -5.14 1.82 -19.33
CA ARG A 149 -5.21 2.43 -20.67
C ARG A 149 -4.23 3.60 -20.81
N GLU A 150 -4.10 4.45 -19.81
CA GLU A 150 -3.13 5.55 -19.79
C GLU A 150 -1.68 5.05 -19.86
N ASN A 151 -1.41 3.85 -19.33
CA ASN A 151 -0.11 3.18 -19.44
C ASN A 151 0.03 2.32 -20.71
N GLY A 152 -0.90 2.42 -21.67
CA GLY A 152 -0.83 1.70 -22.95
C GLY A 152 -1.22 0.22 -22.87
N ALA A 153 -1.74 -0.26 -21.74
CA ALA A 153 -2.18 -1.63 -21.58
C ALA A 153 -3.68 -1.78 -21.94
N PRO A 154 -4.09 -2.89 -22.61
CA PRO A 154 -5.49 -3.17 -22.84
C PRO A 154 -6.21 -3.39 -21.51
N ALA A 155 -7.38 -2.78 -21.34
CA ALA A 155 -8.18 -2.92 -20.14
C ALA A 155 -9.65 -3.19 -20.49
N ILE A 156 -10.06 -4.44 -20.31
CA ILE A 156 -11.44 -4.89 -20.37
C ILE A 156 -12.01 -4.76 -18.97
N TYR A 157 -13.05 -3.95 -18.80
CA TYR A 157 -13.59 -3.59 -17.48
C TYR A 157 -13.97 -4.81 -16.64
N GLU A 158 -14.64 -5.79 -17.23
CA GLU A 158 -15.09 -7.02 -16.55
C GLU A 158 -13.89 -7.88 -16.06
N ALA A 159 -12.79 -7.89 -16.81
CA ALA A 159 -11.57 -8.58 -16.38
C ALA A 159 -10.92 -7.84 -15.21
N VAL A 160 -10.84 -6.51 -15.28
CA VAL A 160 -10.29 -5.67 -14.21
C VAL A 160 -11.13 -5.79 -12.94
N LEU A 161 -12.46 -5.85 -13.05
CA LEU A 161 -13.36 -6.01 -11.91
C LEU A 161 -13.12 -7.36 -11.22
N ARG A 162 -13.02 -8.46 -11.98
CA ARG A 162 -12.69 -9.79 -11.44
C ARG A 162 -11.32 -9.80 -10.73
N ASP A 163 -10.30 -9.21 -11.35
CA ASP A 163 -8.96 -9.11 -10.74
C ASP A 163 -8.99 -8.36 -9.39
N ILE A 164 -9.81 -7.31 -9.28
CA ILE A 164 -10.01 -6.57 -8.04
C ILE A 164 -10.71 -7.43 -6.98
N GLU A 165 -11.76 -8.15 -7.37
CA GLU A 165 -12.50 -9.04 -6.45
C GLU A 165 -11.62 -10.17 -5.92
N GLU A 166 -10.86 -10.82 -6.78
CA GLU A 166 -9.92 -11.87 -6.39
C GLU A 166 -8.82 -11.33 -5.46
N ARG A 167 -8.34 -10.13 -5.74
CA ARG A 167 -7.33 -9.49 -4.90
C ARG A 167 -7.89 -9.11 -3.54
N ASP A 168 -9.10 -8.55 -3.48
CA ASP A 168 -9.76 -8.22 -2.23
C ASP A 168 -10.01 -9.47 -1.39
N ALA A 169 -10.44 -10.57 -2.03
CA ALA A 169 -10.64 -11.84 -1.35
C ALA A 169 -9.32 -12.37 -0.77
N ARG A 170 -8.21 -12.31 -1.53
CA ARG A 170 -6.89 -12.70 -1.01
C ARG A 170 -6.42 -11.77 0.12
N ASP A 171 -6.53 -10.44 -0.05
CA ASP A 171 -6.05 -9.46 0.92
C ASP A 171 -6.82 -9.56 2.25
N SER A 172 -8.15 -9.77 2.20
CA SER A 172 -9.01 -9.91 3.39
C SER A 172 -8.98 -11.32 4.00
N GLY A 173 -8.75 -12.35 3.19
CA GLY A 173 -8.72 -13.75 3.62
C GLY A 173 -7.37 -14.20 4.19
N ARG A 174 -6.35 -13.34 4.27
CA ARG A 174 -5.06 -13.70 4.86
C ARG A 174 -5.22 -14.10 6.31
N ARG A 175 -4.57 -15.21 6.69
CA ARG A 175 -4.46 -15.62 8.09
C ARG A 175 -3.67 -14.59 8.92
N ASP A 176 -2.57 -14.07 8.32
CA ASP A 176 -1.70 -13.10 8.95
C ASP A 176 -1.87 -11.74 8.27
N ALA A 177 -2.09 -10.70 9.06
CA ALA A 177 -2.25 -9.32 8.60
C ALA A 177 -3.32 -9.15 7.49
N PRO A 178 -4.57 -9.56 7.73
CA PRO A 178 -5.65 -9.34 6.77
C PRO A 178 -5.88 -7.84 6.52
N LEU A 179 -6.45 -7.52 5.36
CA LEU A 179 -6.90 -6.17 5.07
C LEU A 179 -8.11 -5.82 5.95
N LEU A 180 -7.85 -5.11 7.04
CA LEU A 180 -8.85 -4.63 7.99
C LEU A 180 -8.53 -3.19 8.39
N ALA A 181 -9.58 -2.40 8.62
CA ALA A 181 -9.40 -1.10 9.26
C ALA A 181 -8.95 -1.29 10.72
N ALA A 182 -7.92 -0.54 11.15
CA ALA A 182 -7.58 -0.50 12.56
C ALA A 182 -8.77 0.05 13.37
N PRO A 183 -8.98 -0.38 14.64
CA PRO A 183 -10.13 0.05 15.43
C PRO A 183 -10.23 1.57 15.62
N ASP A 184 -9.10 2.26 15.59
CA ASP A 184 -8.96 3.71 15.71
C ASP A 184 -8.73 4.43 14.36
N ALA A 185 -8.88 3.71 13.24
CA ALA A 185 -8.75 4.31 11.92
C ALA A 185 -9.99 5.10 11.51
N VAL A 186 -9.78 6.27 10.92
CA VAL A 186 -10.85 7.02 10.26
C VAL A 186 -11.06 6.45 8.86
N ILE A 187 -12.29 6.03 8.58
CA ILE A 187 -12.67 5.50 7.26
C ILE A 187 -13.02 6.67 6.35
N ILE A 188 -12.39 6.70 5.18
CA ILE A 188 -12.68 7.65 4.10
C ILE A 188 -13.19 6.86 2.89
N ASP A 189 -14.50 6.95 2.63
CA ASP A 189 -15.06 6.43 1.38
C ASP A 189 -14.83 7.45 0.26
N SER A 190 -13.97 7.09 -0.67
CA SER A 190 -13.59 7.92 -1.81
C SER A 190 -14.50 7.71 -3.03
N THR A 191 -15.58 6.93 -2.92
CA THR A 191 -16.56 6.74 -4.01
C THR A 191 -17.17 8.09 -4.35
N GLY A 192 -17.02 8.52 -5.62
CA GLY A 192 -17.56 9.81 -6.08
C GLY A 192 -16.81 11.06 -5.58
N LEU A 193 -15.72 10.89 -4.83
CA LEU A 193 -14.86 12.01 -4.44
C LEU A 193 -13.70 12.16 -5.41
N ASP A 194 -13.34 13.41 -5.69
CA ASP A 194 -12.10 13.72 -6.37
C ASP A 194 -10.88 13.64 -5.40
N PRO A 195 -9.64 13.56 -5.93
CA PRO A 195 -8.45 13.46 -5.09
C PRO A 195 -8.25 14.63 -4.12
N ASP A 196 -8.69 15.84 -4.47
CA ASP A 196 -8.51 17.03 -3.64
C ASP A 196 -9.47 17.01 -2.44
N GLN A 197 -10.71 16.57 -2.64
CA GLN A 197 -11.68 16.36 -1.56
C GLN A 197 -11.20 15.32 -0.54
N VAL A 198 -10.63 14.20 -1.02
CA VAL A 198 -10.04 13.17 -0.16
C VAL A 198 -8.83 13.72 0.60
N LEU A 199 -7.96 14.48 -0.09
CA LEU A 199 -6.80 15.11 0.51
C LEU A 199 -7.19 16.13 1.59
N GLU A 200 -8.24 16.91 1.35
CA GLU A 200 -8.71 17.90 2.34
C GLU A 200 -9.20 17.22 3.62
N GLN A 201 -10.03 16.17 3.49
CA GLN A 201 -10.51 15.41 4.65
C GLN A 201 -9.35 14.84 5.47
N ALA A 202 -8.40 14.16 4.80
CA ALA A 202 -7.24 13.59 5.46
C ALA A 202 -6.32 14.65 6.08
N SER A 203 -6.12 15.79 5.39
CA SER A 203 -5.29 16.89 5.88
C SER A 203 -5.79 17.46 7.20
N ARG A 204 -7.11 17.57 7.38
CA ARG A 204 -7.71 18.04 8.64
C ARG A 204 -7.34 17.13 9.82
N LEU A 205 -7.28 15.80 9.60
CA LEU A 205 -6.91 14.82 10.62
C LEU A 205 -5.42 14.93 10.97
N VAL A 206 -4.57 15.05 9.96
CA VAL A 206 -3.12 15.24 10.14
C VAL A 206 -2.83 16.55 10.88
N THR A 207 -3.49 17.65 10.53
CA THR A 207 -3.34 18.95 11.21
C THR A 207 -3.74 18.86 12.68
N ARG A 208 -4.84 18.17 13.00
CA ARG A 208 -5.27 17.95 14.40
C ARG A 208 -4.23 17.14 15.19
N ALA A 209 -3.71 16.09 14.60
CA ALA A 209 -2.69 15.26 15.23
C ALA A 209 -1.40 16.06 15.48
N LEU A 210 -0.98 16.91 14.54
CA LEU A 210 0.17 17.82 14.73
C LEU A 210 -0.05 18.81 15.84
N ALA A 211 -1.26 19.40 15.94
CA ALA A 211 -1.61 20.37 16.99
C ALA A 211 -1.71 19.72 18.39
N ALA A 212 -2.03 18.44 18.48
CA ALA A 212 -2.12 17.70 19.74
C ALA A 212 -0.76 17.19 20.26
N ARG A 213 0.30 17.33 19.47
CA ARG A 213 1.65 16.91 19.89
C ARG A 213 2.26 17.93 20.82
N PRO A 214 2.74 17.51 22.02
CA PRO A 214 3.33 18.41 23.03
C PRO A 214 4.62 19.05 22.56
#